data_2dec73ac124b2d3dd6cd81cbd631c32e
#
_entry.id   2dec73ac124b2d3dd6cd81cbd631c32e
#
_cell.length_a   1.000
_cell.length_b   1.000
_cell.length_c   1.000
_cell.angle_alpha   90.00
_cell.angle_beta   90.00
_cell.angle_gamma   90.00
#
_symmetry.space_group_name_H-M   'P 1'
#
loop_
_entity.id
_entity.type
_entity.pdbx_description
1 polymer ?
#
loop_
_entity_poly.entity_id
_entity_poly.type
_entity_poly.pdbx_seq_one_letter_code
_entity_poly.pdbx_strand_id
1 'polypeptide(L)'
;SQPWEPKNYDGTFDGPMPLKRGLAKSKNMISIRVLEAIGPPFAQQWVSRFGFEAEKHPPFLTMALGAGAVTPLQMASGYGVFANGGYLVAPRLIERITDHRGRVLQDSPTQRPDESMRVIDARNAYVMTDLLQEVTRSGTAARAQGTLKRNDIYGKTGTTNDSLDAWFAGWHPS
;
A
#
# COMPACT_ATOMS: atom_id res chain seq x y z
N SER A 1 22.85 15.74 -18.85
CA SER A 1 22.09 15.30 -17.65
C SER A 1 22.98 14.35 -16.87
N GLN A 2 23.05 14.53 -15.55
CA GLN A 2 23.75 13.58 -14.71
C GLN A 2 22.99 12.24 -14.69
N PRO A 3 23.69 11.10 -14.67
CA PRO A 3 23.05 9.80 -14.53
C PRO A 3 22.30 9.72 -13.20
N TRP A 4 21.14 9.06 -13.22
CA TRP A 4 20.36 8.83 -12.00
C TRP A 4 21.03 7.74 -11.15
N GLU A 5 21.53 8.11 -9.98
CA GLU A 5 22.24 7.23 -9.06
C GLU A 5 21.46 7.09 -7.74
N PRO A 6 20.47 6.19 -7.69
CA PRO A 6 19.67 6.00 -6.48
C PRO A 6 20.49 5.37 -5.36
N LYS A 7 20.20 5.78 -4.12
CA LYS A 7 20.81 5.25 -2.90
C LYS A 7 19.72 4.81 -1.92
N ASN A 8 20.08 3.92 -1.00
CA ASN A 8 19.23 3.67 0.16
C ASN A 8 19.19 4.92 1.04
N TYR A 9 18.08 5.13 1.76
CA TYR A 9 17.88 6.30 2.61
C TYR A 9 19.00 6.46 3.66
N ASP A 10 19.47 5.34 4.22
CA ASP A 10 20.57 5.30 5.19
C ASP A 10 21.97 5.35 4.53
N GLY A 11 22.04 5.47 3.21
CA GLY A 11 23.31 5.52 2.45
C GLY A 11 24.09 4.20 2.43
N THR A 12 23.57 3.12 3.03
CA THR A 12 24.28 1.84 3.18
C THR A 12 23.78 0.78 2.19
N PHE A 13 24.68 -0.15 1.85
CA PHE A 13 24.37 -1.32 1.03
C PHE A 13 24.68 -2.57 1.86
N ASP A 14 23.62 -3.26 2.30
CA ASP A 14 23.74 -4.41 3.21
C ASP A 14 24.00 -5.75 2.48
N GLY A 15 24.23 -5.73 1.16
CA GLY A 15 24.37 -6.93 0.34
C GLY A 15 23.07 -7.68 0.08
N PRO A 16 23.12 -8.94 -0.37
CA PRO A 16 21.95 -9.76 -0.64
C PRO A 16 21.10 -9.97 0.62
N MET A 17 19.79 -9.80 0.51
CA MET A 17 18.86 -10.04 1.62
C MET A 17 17.51 -10.53 1.10
N PRO A 18 16.70 -11.21 1.94
CA PRO A 18 15.33 -11.59 1.58
C PRO A 18 14.48 -10.37 1.26
N LEU A 19 13.58 -10.49 0.27
CA LEU A 19 12.65 -9.43 -0.14
C LEU A 19 11.84 -8.89 1.05
N LYS A 20 11.37 -9.77 1.93
CA LYS A 20 10.63 -9.43 3.16
C LYS A 20 11.41 -8.43 4.03
N ARG A 21 12.69 -8.67 4.25
CA ARG A 21 13.56 -7.78 5.02
C ARG A 21 13.81 -6.46 4.29
N GLY A 22 13.99 -6.52 2.97
CA GLY A 22 14.18 -5.33 2.14
C GLY A 22 12.98 -4.39 2.19
N LEU A 23 11.77 -4.96 2.08
CA LEU A 23 10.52 -4.19 2.21
C LEU A 23 10.35 -3.64 3.63
N ALA A 24 10.58 -4.46 4.66
CA ALA A 24 10.45 -4.05 6.06
C ALA A 24 11.37 -2.87 6.41
N LYS A 25 12.61 -2.89 5.91
CA LYS A 25 13.59 -1.81 6.09
C LYS A 25 13.49 -0.69 5.07
N SER A 26 12.52 -0.76 4.16
CA SER A 26 12.32 0.25 3.11
C SER A 26 13.59 0.51 2.26
N LYS A 27 14.29 -0.56 1.87
CA LYS A 27 15.52 -0.45 1.07
C LYS A 27 15.19 -0.11 -0.38
N ASN A 28 15.53 1.10 -0.79
CA ASN A 28 15.25 1.65 -2.12
C ASN A 28 15.78 0.74 -3.23
N MET A 29 17.02 0.27 -3.10
CA MET A 29 17.67 -0.55 -4.13
C MET A 29 16.97 -1.87 -4.38
N ILE A 30 16.32 -2.45 -3.36
CA ILE A 30 15.54 -3.69 -3.52
C ILE A 30 14.25 -3.39 -4.30
N SER A 31 13.53 -2.33 -3.94
CA SER A 31 12.31 -1.92 -4.63
C SER A 31 12.58 -1.60 -6.10
N ILE A 32 13.69 -0.89 -6.39
CA ILE A 32 14.10 -0.56 -7.75
C ILE A 32 14.41 -1.83 -8.56
N ARG A 33 15.17 -2.77 -8.00
CA ARG A 33 15.50 -4.04 -8.68
C ARG A 33 14.28 -4.91 -8.95
N VAL A 34 13.32 -4.94 -8.03
CA VAL A 34 12.04 -5.64 -8.25
C VAL A 34 11.29 -4.99 -9.39
N LEU A 35 11.17 -3.66 -9.39
CA LEU A 35 10.49 -2.93 -10.47
C LEU A 35 11.19 -3.12 -11.83
N GLU A 36 12.52 -3.10 -11.85
CA GLU A 36 13.31 -3.37 -13.05
C GLU A 36 13.03 -4.78 -13.59
N ALA A 37 13.00 -5.78 -12.71
CA ALA A 37 12.77 -7.17 -13.10
C ALA A 37 11.36 -7.42 -13.66
N ILE A 38 10.33 -6.77 -13.14
CA ILE A 38 8.94 -6.91 -13.64
C ILE A 38 8.64 -5.97 -14.80
N GLY A 39 9.41 -4.92 -14.97
CA GLY A 39 9.25 -3.88 -15.99
C GLY A 39 8.32 -2.73 -15.56
N PRO A 40 8.81 -1.47 -15.56
CA PRO A 40 8.00 -0.32 -15.17
C PRO A 40 6.69 -0.14 -15.95
N PRO A 41 6.62 -0.35 -17.27
CA PRO A 41 5.35 -0.27 -18.00
C PRO A 41 4.32 -1.31 -17.55
N PHE A 42 4.76 -2.54 -17.23
CA PHE A 42 3.89 -3.56 -16.68
C PHE A 42 3.36 -3.15 -15.30
N ALA A 43 4.23 -2.66 -14.43
CA ALA A 43 3.84 -2.20 -13.11
C ALA A 43 2.85 -1.02 -13.17
N GLN A 44 3.05 -0.06 -14.08
CA GLN A 44 2.12 1.06 -14.33
C GLN A 44 0.71 0.56 -14.68
N GLN A 45 0.61 -0.40 -15.58
CA GLN A 45 -0.68 -1.00 -15.95
C GLN A 45 -1.27 -1.82 -14.80
N TRP A 46 -0.42 -2.53 -14.06
CA TRP A 46 -0.86 -3.38 -12.96
C TRP A 46 -1.49 -2.59 -11.82
N VAL A 47 -0.93 -1.43 -11.43
CA VAL A 47 -1.46 -0.62 -10.32
C VAL A 47 -2.86 -0.06 -10.59
N SER A 48 -3.27 0.07 -11.86
CA SER A 48 -4.64 0.50 -12.19
C SER A 48 -5.71 -0.45 -11.68
N ARG A 49 -5.38 -1.72 -11.50
CA ARG A 49 -6.28 -2.73 -10.89
C ARG A 49 -6.64 -2.40 -9.44
N PHE A 50 -5.83 -1.62 -8.76
CA PHE A 50 -6.05 -1.16 -7.39
C PHE A 50 -6.79 0.18 -7.31
N GLY A 51 -7.31 0.68 -8.44
CA GLY A 51 -8.03 1.95 -8.52
C GLY A 51 -7.13 3.18 -8.71
N PHE A 52 -5.85 2.97 -9.04
CA PHE A 52 -4.93 4.07 -9.36
C PHE A 52 -5.00 4.45 -10.84
N GLU A 53 -4.82 5.72 -11.13
CA GLU A 53 -4.78 6.24 -12.49
C GLU A 53 -3.39 5.99 -13.09
N ALA A 54 -3.29 5.12 -14.10
CA ALA A 54 -2.00 4.71 -14.65
C ALA A 54 -1.14 5.89 -15.12
N GLU A 55 -1.76 6.92 -15.72
CA GLU A 55 -1.07 8.11 -16.25
C GLU A 55 -0.41 8.97 -15.16
N LYS A 56 -0.85 8.84 -13.90
CA LYS A 56 -0.24 9.52 -12.76
C LYS A 56 0.98 8.79 -12.18
N HIS A 57 1.30 7.63 -12.73
CA HIS A 57 2.42 6.80 -12.32
C HIS A 57 3.41 6.66 -13.48
N PRO A 58 4.54 7.39 -13.47
CA PRO A 58 5.47 7.37 -14.60
C PRO A 58 6.10 5.98 -14.75
N PRO A 59 6.16 5.41 -15.99
CA PRO A 59 6.70 4.07 -16.21
C PRO A 59 8.24 4.05 -16.21
N PHE A 60 8.83 4.58 -15.16
CA PHE A 60 10.27 4.63 -14.93
C PHE A 60 10.63 4.02 -13.57
N LEU A 61 11.89 3.71 -13.36
CA LEU A 61 12.38 3.13 -12.11
C LEU A 61 12.12 3.99 -10.86
N THR A 62 11.96 5.30 -11.04
CA THR A 62 11.56 6.24 -9.98
C THR A 62 10.19 5.91 -9.37
N MET A 63 9.32 5.21 -10.11
CA MET A 63 8.03 4.74 -9.59
C MET A 63 8.19 3.83 -8.35
N ALA A 64 9.29 3.06 -8.28
CA ALA A 64 9.60 2.24 -7.11
C ALA A 64 9.81 3.05 -5.82
N LEU A 65 10.09 4.33 -5.95
CA LEU A 65 10.35 5.26 -4.84
C LEU A 65 9.20 6.26 -4.62
N GLY A 66 8.07 6.03 -5.28
CA GLY A 66 6.88 6.83 -5.08
C GLY A 66 6.75 8.06 -5.99
N ALA A 67 7.35 8.04 -7.19
CA ALA A 67 7.21 9.12 -8.18
C ALA A 67 5.83 9.18 -8.85
N GLY A 68 4.79 8.64 -8.23
CA GLY A 68 3.39 8.74 -8.65
C GLY A 68 2.59 9.64 -7.71
N ALA A 69 1.42 10.08 -8.15
CA ALA A 69 0.51 10.90 -7.35
C ALA A 69 -0.82 10.16 -7.12
N VAL A 70 -1.25 10.11 -5.86
CA VAL A 70 -2.54 9.52 -5.45
C VAL A 70 -3.19 10.38 -4.38
N THR A 71 -4.52 10.27 -4.27
CA THR A 71 -5.23 10.83 -3.12
C THR A 71 -5.14 9.89 -1.91
N PRO A 72 -5.31 10.40 -0.66
CA PRO A 72 -5.40 9.54 0.53
C PRO A 72 -6.48 8.47 0.42
N LEU A 73 -7.62 8.81 -0.20
CA LEU A 73 -8.73 7.87 -0.41
C LEU A 73 -8.36 6.74 -1.38
N GLN A 74 -7.68 7.06 -2.48
CA GLN A 74 -7.18 6.05 -3.42
C GLN A 74 -6.17 5.12 -2.74
N MET A 75 -5.24 5.67 -1.94
CA MET A 75 -4.27 4.88 -1.20
C MET A 75 -4.95 3.95 -0.20
N ALA A 76 -5.91 4.45 0.60
CA ALA A 76 -6.67 3.63 1.54
C ALA A 76 -7.45 2.51 0.82
N SER A 77 -8.08 2.82 -0.32
CA SER A 77 -8.82 1.82 -1.12
C SER A 77 -7.88 0.76 -1.69
N GLY A 78 -6.70 1.16 -2.19
CA GLY A 78 -5.68 0.23 -2.70
C GLY A 78 -5.15 -0.71 -1.61
N TYR A 79 -4.87 -0.22 -0.41
CA TYR A 79 -4.50 -1.06 0.75
C TYR A 79 -5.66 -1.94 1.22
N GLY A 80 -6.91 -1.47 1.07
CA GLY A 80 -8.11 -2.25 1.33
C GLY A 80 -8.17 -3.57 0.55
N VAL A 81 -7.57 -3.61 -0.65
CA VAL A 81 -7.47 -4.83 -1.46
C VAL A 81 -6.72 -5.94 -0.70
N PHE A 82 -5.63 -5.61 -0.02
CA PHE A 82 -4.89 -6.58 0.79
C PHE A 82 -5.67 -6.97 2.05
N ALA A 83 -6.28 -5.99 2.71
CA ALA A 83 -7.03 -6.17 3.95
C ALA A 83 -8.23 -7.11 3.81
N ASN A 84 -8.88 -7.12 2.65
CA ASN A 84 -10.11 -7.89 2.40
C ASN A 84 -9.90 -9.16 1.56
N GLY A 85 -8.66 -9.59 1.36
CA GLY A 85 -8.33 -10.83 0.67
C GLY A 85 -8.32 -10.73 -0.86
N GLY A 86 -8.17 -9.54 -1.42
CA GLY A 86 -7.88 -9.35 -2.84
C GLY A 86 -8.96 -8.65 -3.67
N TYR A 87 -9.94 -8.00 -3.03
CA TYR A 87 -11.03 -7.32 -3.71
C TYR A 87 -10.91 -5.80 -3.66
N LEU A 88 -11.16 -5.12 -4.77
CA LEU A 88 -11.30 -3.67 -4.81
C LEU A 88 -12.74 -3.28 -4.52
N VAL A 89 -12.99 -2.71 -3.35
CA VAL A 89 -14.32 -2.27 -2.92
C VAL A 89 -14.38 -0.74 -2.99
N ALA A 90 -15.40 -0.21 -3.64
CA ALA A 90 -15.60 1.23 -3.72
C ALA A 90 -15.85 1.84 -2.32
N PRO A 91 -15.14 2.92 -1.96
CA PRO A 91 -15.36 3.60 -0.69
C PRO A 91 -16.76 4.21 -0.62
N ARG A 92 -17.37 4.21 0.57
CA ARG A 92 -18.70 4.80 0.82
C ARG A 92 -18.58 5.83 1.93
N LEU A 93 -19.24 6.96 1.74
CA LEU A 93 -19.29 8.04 2.73
C LEU A 93 -20.56 7.97 3.60
N ILE A 94 -21.68 7.46 3.02
CA ILE A 94 -22.96 7.40 3.70
C ILE A 94 -23.38 5.94 3.77
N GLU A 95 -23.54 5.43 4.96
CA GLU A 95 -24.00 4.07 5.22
C GLU A 95 -25.52 4.02 5.39
N ARG A 96 -26.08 5.01 6.10
CA ARG A 96 -27.52 5.08 6.37
C ARG A 96 -27.98 6.51 6.53
N ILE A 97 -29.18 6.80 6.05
CA ILE A 97 -29.90 8.06 6.27
C ILE A 97 -31.19 7.75 7.03
N THR A 98 -31.40 8.43 8.15
CA THR A 98 -32.68 8.34 8.91
C THR A 98 -33.34 9.69 9.04
N ASP A 99 -34.65 9.70 9.20
CA ASP A 99 -35.39 10.91 9.60
C ASP A 99 -35.23 11.20 11.11
N HIS A 100 -35.80 12.32 11.55
CA HIS A 100 -35.76 12.74 12.96
C HIS A 100 -36.47 11.79 13.92
N ARG A 101 -37.25 10.82 13.43
CA ARG A 101 -37.93 9.76 14.20
C ARG A 101 -37.18 8.44 14.16
N GLY A 102 -35.98 8.39 13.57
CA GLY A 102 -35.18 7.20 13.42
C GLY A 102 -35.61 6.24 12.30
N ARG A 103 -36.62 6.64 11.49
CA ARG A 103 -37.06 5.82 10.35
C ARG A 103 -36.00 5.89 9.24
N VAL A 104 -35.55 4.70 8.76
CA VAL A 104 -34.59 4.61 7.68
C VAL A 104 -35.20 5.15 6.38
N LEU A 105 -34.57 6.18 5.82
CA LEU A 105 -34.91 6.76 4.52
C LEU A 105 -34.10 6.13 3.40
N GLN A 106 -32.84 5.85 3.68
CA GLN A 106 -31.93 5.16 2.78
C GLN A 106 -30.99 4.27 3.58
N ASP A 107 -30.80 3.06 3.13
CA ASP A 107 -29.82 2.13 3.68
C ASP A 107 -28.92 1.64 2.55
N SER A 108 -27.61 1.72 2.78
CA SER A 108 -26.58 1.22 1.87
C SER A 108 -25.80 0.14 2.61
N PRO A 109 -26.35 -1.08 2.73
CA PRO A 109 -25.72 -2.14 3.50
C PRO A 109 -24.33 -2.44 2.98
N THR A 110 -23.47 -2.92 3.87
CA THR A 110 -22.13 -3.35 3.48
C THR A 110 -22.22 -4.44 2.42
N GLN A 111 -21.82 -4.10 1.21
CA GLN A 111 -21.83 -5.05 0.11
C GLN A 111 -20.71 -6.07 0.36
N ARG A 112 -21.06 -7.35 0.37
CA ARG A 112 -20.04 -8.41 0.35
C ARG A 112 -19.36 -8.37 -1.01
N PRO A 113 -18.02 -8.38 -1.06
CA PRO A 113 -17.32 -8.45 -2.33
C PRO A 113 -17.73 -9.71 -3.10
N ASP A 114 -17.97 -9.57 -4.38
CA ASP A 114 -18.14 -10.69 -5.31
C ASP A 114 -16.89 -10.88 -6.19
N GLU A 115 -16.84 -11.97 -6.94
CA GLU A 115 -15.66 -12.31 -7.74
C GLU A 115 -15.35 -11.29 -8.86
N SER A 116 -16.32 -10.48 -9.30
CA SER A 116 -16.07 -9.42 -10.30
C SER A 116 -15.20 -8.28 -9.74
N MET A 117 -15.16 -8.13 -8.42
CA MET A 117 -14.36 -7.14 -7.71
C MET A 117 -12.93 -7.64 -7.40
N ARG A 118 -12.61 -8.91 -7.72
CA ARG A 118 -11.31 -9.49 -7.42
C ARG A 118 -10.21 -8.89 -8.29
N VAL A 119 -9.18 -8.36 -7.66
CA VAL A 119 -8.01 -7.74 -8.30
C VAL A 119 -6.79 -8.64 -8.25
N ILE A 120 -6.62 -9.35 -7.14
CA ILE A 120 -5.53 -10.30 -6.91
C ILE A 120 -6.05 -11.59 -6.26
N ASP A 121 -5.32 -12.68 -6.46
CA ASP A 121 -5.60 -13.96 -5.80
C ASP A 121 -5.48 -13.83 -4.27
N ALA A 122 -6.30 -14.56 -3.52
CA ALA A 122 -6.29 -14.53 -2.06
C ALA A 122 -4.93 -14.92 -1.46
N ARG A 123 -4.20 -15.86 -2.11
CA ARG A 123 -2.85 -16.25 -1.68
C ARG A 123 -1.86 -15.10 -1.85
N ASN A 124 -2.02 -14.31 -2.91
CA ASN A 124 -1.19 -13.12 -3.13
C ASN A 124 -1.47 -12.05 -2.07
N ALA A 125 -2.75 -11.80 -1.77
CA ALA A 125 -3.15 -10.89 -0.69
C ALA A 125 -2.57 -11.35 0.67
N TYR A 126 -2.59 -12.65 0.96
CA TYR A 126 -1.99 -13.22 2.18
C TYR A 126 -0.47 -12.99 2.25
N VAL A 127 0.25 -13.25 1.16
CA VAL A 127 1.71 -13.01 1.10
C VAL A 127 2.01 -11.52 1.32
N MET A 128 1.25 -10.61 0.68
CA MET A 128 1.42 -9.18 0.91
C MET A 128 1.13 -8.78 2.35
N THR A 129 0.10 -9.36 2.97
CA THR A 129 -0.22 -9.13 4.38
C THR A 129 0.94 -9.53 5.29
N ASP A 130 1.55 -10.70 5.07
CA ASP A 130 2.73 -11.15 5.82
C ASP A 130 3.95 -10.22 5.62
N LEU A 131 4.18 -9.77 4.38
CA LEU A 131 5.24 -8.82 4.08
C LEU A 131 5.03 -7.47 4.79
N LEU A 132 3.80 -6.96 4.80
CA LEU A 132 3.44 -5.68 5.41
C LEU A 132 3.41 -5.76 6.95
N GLN A 133 3.13 -6.93 7.53
CA GLN A 133 3.28 -7.16 8.96
C GLN A 133 4.74 -7.05 9.41
N GLU A 134 5.68 -7.52 8.61
CA GLU A 134 7.09 -7.42 8.96
C GLU A 134 7.58 -5.97 9.09
N VAL A 135 7.01 -5.05 8.32
CA VAL A 135 7.30 -3.60 8.42
C VAL A 135 7.01 -3.08 9.82
N THR A 136 5.89 -3.51 10.43
CA THR A 136 5.48 -3.10 11.78
C THR A 136 6.12 -3.95 12.88
N ARG A 137 6.52 -5.19 12.57
CA ARG A 137 7.15 -6.09 13.54
C ARG A 137 8.63 -5.78 13.74
N SER A 138 9.40 -5.59 12.69
CA SER A 138 10.86 -5.42 12.76
C SER A 138 11.41 -4.31 11.86
N GLY A 139 10.55 -3.64 11.09
CA GLY A 139 10.92 -2.64 10.09
C GLY A 139 10.75 -1.21 10.57
N THR A 140 10.52 -0.33 9.59
CA THR A 140 10.44 1.13 9.79
C THR A 140 9.27 1.58 10.68
N ALA A 141 8.23 0.75 10.83
CA ALA A 141 7.06 1.03 11.66
C ALA A 141 7.04 0.21 12.98
N ALA A 142 8.14 -0.42 13.40
CA ALA A 142 8.19 -1.26 14.61
C ALA A 142 7.79 -0.50 15.89
N ARG A 143 8.09 0.80 15.94
CA ARG A 143 7.68 1.66 17.07
C ARG A 143 6.16 1.72 17.24
N ALA A 144 5.39 1.70 16.13
CA ALA A 144 3.93 1.74 16.20
C ALA A 144 3.37 0.50 16.92
N GLN A 145 3.88 -0.68 16.61
CA GLN A 145 3.49 -1.93 17.25
C GLN A 145 3.78 -1.90 18.77
N GLY A 146 4.99 -1.46 19.15
CA GLY A 146 5.39 -1.34 20.56
C GLY A 146 4.56 -0.32 21.34
N THR A 147 4.25 0.84 20.75
CA THR A 147 3.46 1.90 21.40
C THR A 147 2.00 1.52 21.54
N LEU A 148 1.39 0.92 20.50
CA LEU A 148 -0.01 0.54 20.50
C LEU A 148 -0.27 -0.82 21.17
N LYS A 149 0.79 -1.56 21.51
CA LYS A 149 0.73 -2.93 22.06
C LYS A 149 -0.14 -3.87 21.22
N ARG A 150 -0.04 -3.73 19.88
CA ARG A 150 -0.76 -4.53 18.89
C ARG A 150 0.23 -5.18 17.93
N ASN A 151 0.02 -6.45 17.63
CA ASN A 151 0.83 -7.22 16.67
C ASN A 151 0.11 -7.46 15.32
N ASP A 152 -1.08 -6.93 15.18
CA ASP A 152 -1.99 -7.09 14.05
C ASP A 152 -2.11 -5.80 13.21
N ILE A 153 -1.03 -5.04 13.13
CA ILE A 153 -0.92 -3.84 12.28
C ILE A 153 -0.14 -4.22 11.03
N TYR A 154 -0.70 -3.90 9.89
CA TYR A 154 -0.15 -4.18 8.56
C TYR A 154 -0.02 -2.89 7.78
N GLY A 155 1.11 -2.63 7.16
CA GLY A 155 1.25 -1.40 6.39
C GLY A 155 2.68 -1.03 6.05
N LYS A 156 2.84 0.14 5.46
CA LYS A 156 4.11 0.66 4.98
C LYS A 156 4.24 2.14 5.31
N THR A 157 5.41 2.53 5.76
CA THR A 157 5.80 3.93 5.89
C THR A 157 6.22 4.52 4.55
N GLY A 158 5.99 5.81 4.34
CA GLY A 158 6.52 6.58 3.24
C GLY A 158 7.06 7.92 3.77
N THR A 159 8.24 8.31 3.32
CA THR A 159 8.83 9.59 3.67
C THR A 159 9.48 10.17 2.43
N THR A 160 9.11 11.39 2.08
CA THR A 160 9.72 12.13 0.97
C THR A 160 11.08 12.68 1.37
N ASN A 161 11.86 13.13 0.38
CA ASN A 161 13.10 13.87 0.63
C ASN A 161 12.81 15.06 1.54
N ASP A 162 13.75 15.36 2.42
CA ASP A 162 13.65 16.45 3.41
C ASP A 162 12.46 16.31 4.38
N SER A 163 11.83 15.11 4.43
CA SER A 163 10.69 14.81 5.31
C SER A 163 9.51 15.77 5.16
N LEU A 164 9.28 16.30 3.96
CA LEU A 164 8.15 17.16 3.65
C LEU A 164 6.81 16.42 3.82
N ASP A 165 6.79 15.12 3.50
CA ASP A 165 5.67 14.24 3.74
C ASP A 165 6.15 13.02 4.52
N ALA A 166 5.40 12.66 5.55
CA ALA A 166 5.60 11.44 6.33
C ALA A 166 4.27 10.73 6.51
N TRP A 167 4.14 9.53 5.92
CA TRP A 167 2.89 8.76 5.86
C TRP A 167 3.07 7.36 6.40
N PHE A 168 1.97 6.82 6.90
CA PHE A 168 1.76 5.40 7.07
C PHE A 168 0.45 5.02 6.38
N ALA A 169 0.52 4.07 5.45
CA ALA A 169 -0.65 3.46 4.82
C ALA A 169 -0.75 2.01 5.27
N GLY A 170 -1.93 1.60 5.75
CA GLY A 170 -2.09 0.26 6.30
C GLY A 170 -3.46 0.02 6.90
N TRP A 171 -3.61 -1.10 7.61
CA TRP A 171 -4.84 -1.51 8.27
C TRP A 171 -4.57 -2.36 9.52
N HIS A 172 -5.62 -2.61 10.27
CA HIS A 172 -5.69 -3.62 11.32
C HIS A 172 -7.08 -4.29 11.27
N PRO A 173 -7.23 -5.52 11.71
CA PRO A 173 -8.54 -6.10 11.96
C PRO A 173 -9.25 -5.30 13.07
N SER A 174 -10.51 -5.01 12.89
CA SER A 174 -11.37 -4.32 13.87
C SER A 174 -12.02 -5.32 14.81
#